data_dfc25fc75914bd33a84d9def60bef51e
#
_entry.id   dfc25fc75914bd33a84d9def60bef51e
#
_cell.length_a   1.000
_cell.length_b   1.000
_cell.length_c   1.000
_cell.angle_alpha   90.00
_cell.angle_beta   90.00
_cell.angle_gamma   90.00
#
_symmetry.space_group_name_H-M   'P 1'
#
loop_
_entity.id
_entity.type
_entity.pdbx_description
1 polymer ?
#
loop_
_entity_poly.entity_id
_entity_poly.type
_entity_poly.pdbx_seq_one_letter_code
_entity_poly.pdbx_strand_id
1 'polypeptide(L)'
;MKPIFPLLIFLLGTLAGCAAVQPQGALLIETQGNRPFGGVSVGDPETRVFACDHGYVDWQIPLDARALPMLFVHASSKRTWETTFDGHREGFIPIFLRRGFAAYSTDLPRTGQAGQGCAPVNYNPEDQWSIQTSFTSWRYGLWLPGQTEPTFYPDVRFPTDDSSALDEFFRIQTPEFDGPENEEIETDALAVLMGEIGPSIILTHSSTGIRGWIAAIKSDNAAAIVSYEPGDFVYPEGELPPPIAMSAGGEQAVGREVPMVDFLKLTRFPIQIVWGDYIPTEIDPAHVGPLGTLDYRRRNVLKAQLMVDAINRHGGDAQNLLLPDIGIEGNAHFPMLETNNVQIADLLSEFLAAKGLDRR
;
A
#
# COMPACT_ATOMS: atom_id res chain seq x y z
N MET A 1 -14.51 8.34 -78.38
CA MET A 1 -14.97 8.97 -77.11
C MET A 1 -15.03 7.88 -76.00
N LYS A 2 -14.11 7.90 -75.08
CA LYS A 2 -14.12 6.98 -73.92
C LYS A 2 -14.62 7.77 -72.67
N PRO A 3 -15.50 7.23 -71.82
CA PRO A 3 -15.97 7.94 -70.65
C PRO A 3 -14.95 7.82 -69.53
N ILE A 4 -14.67 8.96 -68.91
CA ILE A 4 -13.83 9.11 -67.70
C ILE A 4 -14.78 8.95 -66.51
N PHE A 5 -14.54 7.90 -65.68
CA PHE A 5 -15.18 7.75 -64.36
C PHE A 5 -14.37 8.47 -63.33
N PRO A 6 -14.96 9.31 -62.45
CA PRO A 6 -14.26 9.88 -61.31
C PRO A 6 -14.16 8.87 -60.16
N LEU A 7 -12.95 8.67 -59.70
CA LEU A 7 -12.62 7.86 -58.51
C LEU A 7 -12.97 8.67 -57.24
N LEU A 8 -14.01 8.25 -56.54
CA LEU A 8 -14.41 8.82 -55.25
C LEU A 8 -13.52 8.21 -54.15
N ILE A 9 -12.59 8.97 -53.63
CA ILE A 9 -11.77 8.58 -52.46
C ILE A 9 -12.61 8.85 -51.22
N PHE A 10 -13.06 7.77 -50.53
CA PHE A 10 -13.62 7.86 -49.18
C PHE A 10 -12.48 7.98 -48.19
N LEU A 11 -12.32 9.15 -47.60
CA LEU A 11 -11.51 9.35 -46.40
C LEU A 11 -12.28 8.77 -45.20
N LEU A 12 -11.90 7.56 -44.71
CA LEU A 12 -12.32 7.08 -43.43
C LEU A 12 -11.53 7.85 -42.37
N GLY A 13 -12.14 8.89 -41.81
CA GLY A 13 -11.67 9.51 -40.60
C GLY A 13 -11.87 8.57 -39.44
N THR A 14 -10.76 8.09 -38.86
CA THR A 14 -10.78 7.40 -37.57
C THR A 14 -11.12 8.44 -36.49
N LEU A 15 -12.37 8.45 -36.04
CA LEU A 15 -12.77 9.11 -34.82
C LEU A 15 -12.12 8.32 -33.69
N ALA A 16 -11.03 8.86 -33.13
CA ALA A 16 -10.56 8.46 -31.82
C ALA A 16 -11.66 8.87 -30.83
N GLY A 17 -12.52 7.93 -30.49
CA GLY A 17 -13.53 8.11 -29.45
C GLY A 17 -12.81 8.30 -28.13
N CYS A 18 -12.89 9.50 -27.55
CA CYS A 18 -12.72 9.65 -26.11
C CYS A 18 -13.72 8.68 -25.48
N ALA A 19 -13.23 7.63 -24.81
CA ALA A 19 -14.06 6.76 -23.99
C ALA A 19 -14.66 7.65 -22.90
N ALA A 20 -15.93 8.04 -23.08
CA ALA A 20 -16.66 8.74 -22.04
C ALA A 20 -16.69 7.83 -20.82
N VAL A 21 -16.08 8.27 -19.72
CA VAL A 21 -16.20 7.60 -18.42
C VAL A 21 -17.70 7.53 -18.13
N GLN A 22 -18.27 6.32 -18.14
CA GLN A 22 -19.67 6.11 -17.81
C GLN A 22 -19.84 6.59 -16.36
N PRO A 23 -20.81 7.49 -16.06
CA PRO A 23 -21.04 7.89 -14.70
C PRO A 23 -21.39 6.64 -13.90
N GLN A 24 -20.52 6.30 -12.94
CA GLN A 24 -20.79 5.20 -12.02
C GLN A 24 -22.04 5.56 -11.23
N GLY A 25 -23.00 4.63 -11.08
CA GLY A 25 -24.23 4.85 -10.33
C GLY A 25 -23.94 5.30 -8.89
N ALA A 26 -24.96 5.81 -8.18
CA ALA A 26 -24.83 6.24 -6.79
C ALA A 26 -24.20 5.14 -5.91
N LEU A 27 -23.29 5.51 -5.06
CA LEU A 27 -22.78 4.64 -4.00
C LEU A 27 -23.72 4.77 -2.79
N LEU A 28 -24.35 3.65 -2.40
CA LEU A 28 -25.30 3.63 -1.28
C LEU A 28 -24.57 3.18 -0.01
N ILE A 29 -24.46 4.08 0.93
CA ILE A 29 -23.88 3.84 2.25
C ILE A 29 -25.01 3.69 3.27
N GLU A 30 -25.05 2.57 3.97
CA GLU A 30 -26.00 2.30 5.04
C GLU A 30 -25.63 3.08 6.30
N THR A 31 -24.34 3.04 6.68
CA THR A 31 -23.81 3.79 7.82
C THR A 31 -22.35 4.17 7.59
N GLN A 32 -21.97 5.28 8.21
CA GLN A 32 -20.57 5.76 8.21
C GLN A 32 -20.29 6.51 9.50
N GLY A 33 -19.01 6.65 9.81
CA GLY A 33 -18.59 7.40 10.99
C GLY A 33 -17.08 7.43 11.14
N ASN A 34 -16.64 7.95 12.25
CA ASN A 34 -15.23 8.01 12.61
C ASN A 34 -15.06 8.02 14.13
N ARG A 35 -13.90 7.58 14.62
CA ARG A 35 -13.54 7.60 16.03
C ARG A 35 -12.04 7.36 16.24
N PRO A 36 -11.51 7.75 17.42
CA PRO A 36 -10.20 7.28 17.86
C PRO A 36 -10.25 5.78 18.19
N PHE A 37 -9.06 5.14 18.12
CA PHE A 37 -8.87 3.75 18.55
C PHE A 37 -7.52 3.59 19.26
N GLY A 38 -7.42 2.60 20.18
CA GLY A 38 -6.20 2.38 20.95
C GLY A 38 -5.81 3.58 21.80
N GLY A 39 -4.50 3.72 22.00
CA GLY A 39 -3.94 4.82 22.79
C GLY A 39 -3.96 4.59 24.29
N VAL A 40 -3.41 5.55 25.02
CA VAL A 40 -3.26 5.50 26.47
C VAL A 40 -3.65 6.83 27.11
N SER A 41 -4.02 6.77 28.40
CA SER A 41 -4.17 7.95 29.24
C SER A 41 -2.96 8.05 30.16
N VAL A 42 -2.26 9.18 30.14
CA VAL A 42 -1.02 9.43 30.89
C VAL A 42 -1.22 10.61 31.84
N GLY A 43 -0.74 10.48 33.07
CA GLY A 43 -0.80 11.51 34.10
C GLY A 43 -1.54 11.07 35.35
N ASP A 44 -1.76 12.03 36.24
CA ASP A 44 -2.45 11.82 37.50
C ASP A 44 -3.92 12.24 37.38
N PRO A 45 -4.88 11.30 37.56
CA PRO A 45 -6.31 11.58 37.42
C PRO A 45 -6.82 12.69 38.37
N GLU A 46 -6.14 12.94 39.49
CA GLU A 46 -6.54 13.98 40.45
C GLU A 46 -6.09 15.38 40.02
N THR A 47 -5.11 15.47 39.13
CA THR A 47 -4.50 16.75 38.77
C THR A 47 -4.48 17.01 37.27
N ARG A 48 -3.95 16.07 36.46
CA ARG A 48 -3.75 16.30 35.00
C ARG A 48 -3.57 14.99 34.24
N VAL A 49 -4.45 14.74 33.27
CA VAL A 49 -4.42 13.56 32.40
C VAL A 49 -4.38 13.99 30.93
N PHE A 50 -3.61 13.27 30.13
CA PHE A 50 -3.52 13.43 28.68
C PHE A 50 -3.97 12.15 27.99
N ALA A 51 -4.75 12.27 26.91
CA ALA A 51 -5.00 11.20 25.96
C ALA A 51 -3.90 11.21 24.88
N CYS A 52 -3.23 10.08 24.69
CA CYS A 52 -2.01 10.00 23.89
C CYS A 52 -2.01 8.78 22.98
N ASP A 53 -1.27 8.89 21.87
CA ASP A 53 -0.86 7.76 21.05
C ASP A 53 -2.06 6.91 20.54
N HIS A 54 -3.24 7.53 20.36
CA HIS A 54 -4.39 6.91 19.71
C HIS A 54 -4.27 7.01 18.18
N GLY A 55 -4.78 6.02 17.46
CA GLY A 55 -5.08 6.12 16.04
C GLY A 55 -6.44 6.75 15.79
N TYR A 56 -6.77 7.02 14.53
CA TYR A 56 -8.07 7.51 14.11
C TYR A 56 -8.59 6.69 12.93
N VAL A 57 -9.83 6.22 12.99
CA VAL A 57 -10.45 5.42 11.94
C VAL A 57 -11.70 6.08 11.40
N ASP A 58 -11.80 6.14 10.08
CA ASP A 58 -13.04 6.42 9.38
C ASP A 58 -13.60 5.12 8.83
N TRP A 59 -14.93 4.95 8.85
CA TRP A 59 -15.56 3.78 8.24
C TRP A 59 -16.76 4.14 7.39
N GLN A 60 -16.99 3.32 6.38
CA GLN A 60 -18.18 3.33 5.54
C GLN A 60 -18.66 1.89 5.33
N ILE A 61 -19.92 1.65 5.56
CA ILE A 61 -20.56 0.34 5.38
C ILE A 61 -21.60 0.50 4.26
N PRO A 62 -21.40 -0.18 3.11
CA PRO A 62 -22.37 -0.10 2.02
C PRO A 62 -23.63 -0.89 2.34
N LEU A 63 -24.72 -0.56 1.67
CA LEU A 63 -25.94 -1.36 1.73
C LEU A 63 -25.64 -2.79 1.27
N ASP A 64 -26.19 -3.79 1.99
CA ASP A 64 -25.93 -5.21 1.72
C ASP A 64 -24.45 -5.60 1.79
N ALA A 65 -23.74 -5.12 2.82
CA ALA A 65 -22.32 -5.38 3.00
C ALA A 65 -21.96 -6.88 3.05
N ARG A 66 -20.77 -7.21 2.57
CA ARG A 66 -20.17 -8.54 2.71
C ARG A 66 -19.80 -8.81 4.17
N ALA A 67 -19.65 -10.11 4.51
CA ALA A 67 -19.40 -10.53 5.89
C ALA A 67 -18.06 -10.01 6.45
N LEU A 68 -17.03 -9.89 5.62
CA LEU A 68 -15.71 -9.43 6.03
C LEU A 68 -15.47 -7.98 5.59
N PRO A 69 -15.20 -7.06 6.52
CA PRO A 69 -14.76 -5.71 6.20
C PRO A 69 -13.31 -5.69 5.73
N MET A 70 -12.93 -4.62 5.04
CA MET A 70 -11.56 -4.29 4.68
C MET A 70 -11.01 -3.21 5.61
N LEU A 71 -9.82 -3.44 6.15
CA LEU A 71 -9.05 -2.50 6.97
C LEU A 71 -7.88 -1.97 6.15
N PHE A 72 -7.95 -0.72 5.73
CA PHE A 72 -6.93 -0.02 4.94
C PHE A 72 -5.96 0.71 5.86
N VAL A 73 -4.70 0.30 5.83
CA VAL A 73 -3.64 0.84 6.69
C VAL A 73 -2.58 1.52 5.84
N HIS A 74 -2.28 2.78 6.15
CA HIS A 74 -1.19 3.53 5.52
C HIS A 74 -0.50 4.41 6.56
N ALA A 75 0.82 4.52 6.50
CA ALA A 75 1.59 5.29 7.48
C ALA A 75 1.59 6.79 7.18
N SER A 76 1.77 7.19 5.92
CA SER A 76 1.91 8.59 5.56
C SER A 76 0.57 9.27 5.22
N SER A 77 -0.42 8.55 4.69
CA SER A 77 -1.75 9.13 4.44
C SER A 77 -2.78 8.08 4.02
N LYS A 78 -3.90 8.00 4.74
CA LYS A 78 -5.06 7.19 4.32
C LYS A 78 -5.65 7.64 2.97
N ARG A 79 -5.39 8.88 2.53
CA ARG A 79 -5.82 9.41 1.23
C ARG A 79 -5.28 8.59 0.05
N THR A 80 -4.17 7.87 0.24
CA THR A 80 -3.62 6.93 -0.74
C THR A 80 -4.63 5.86 -1.18
N TRP A 81 -5.54 5.47 -0.30
CA TRP A 81 -6.59 4.50 -0.58
C TRP A 81 -7.88 5.12 -1.11
N GLU A 82 -8.08 6.43 -0.89
CA GLU A 82 -9.35 7.12 -1.14
C GLU A 82 -9.41 7.75 -2.53
N THR A 83 -8.28 8.19 -3.09
CA THR A 83 -8.23 9.04 -4.28
C THR A 83 -7.30 8.53 -5.36
N THR A 84 -7.45 9.12 -6.53
CA THR A 84 -6.51 9.12 -7.65
C THR A 84 -6.25 10.57 -8.03
N PHE A 85 -5.14 10.86 -8.69
CA PHE A 85 -4.73 12.24 -8.98
C PHE A 85 -5.06 12.70 -10.39
N ASP A 86 -6.06 12.14 -11.03
CA ASP A 86 -6.55 12.55 -12.35
C ASP A 86 -7.98 13.13 -12.31
N GLY A 87 -8.55 13.27 -11.13
CA GLY A 87 -9.88 13.87 -10.92
C GLY A 87 -11.06 13.08 -11.49
N HIS A 88 -10.84 11.88 -12.04
CA HIS A 88 -11.86 11.14 -12.78
C HIS A 88 -12.12 9.74 -12.26
N ARG A 89 -11.08 9.06 -11.78
CA ARG A 89 -11.15 7.69 -11.31
C ARG A 89 -11.42 7.62 -9.81
N GLU A 90 -12.11 6.59 -9.38
CA GLU A 90 -12.27 6.28 -7.96
C GLU A 90 -11.00 5.62 -7.41
N GLY A 91 -10.66 5.94 -6.16
CA GLY A 91 -9.63 5.21 -5.41
C GLY A 91 -10.10 3.83 -4.98
N PHE A 92 -9.25 3.09 -4.28
CA PHE A 92 -9.55 1.72 -3.86
C PHE A 92 -10.74 1.62 -2.92
N ILE A 93 -10.88 2.53 -1.95
CA ILE A 93 -12.01 2.51 -1.01
C ILE A 93 -13.35 2.63 -1.72
N PRO A 94 -13.63 3.64 -2.57
CA PRO A 94 -14.87 3.68 -3.33
C PRO A 94 -15.10 2.44 -4.20
N ILE A 95 -14.06 1.90 -4.84
CA ILE A 95 -14.16 0.69 -5.66
C ILE A 95 -14.65 -0.50 -4.82
N PHE A 96 -14.07 -0.73 -3.63
CA PHE A 96 -14.44 -1.86 -2.80
C PHE A 96 -15.77 -1.67 -2.08
N LEU A 97 -16.16 -0.44 -1.73
CA LEU A 97 -17.51 -0.12 -1.28
C LEU A 97 -18.56 -0.51 -2.33
N ARG A 98 -18.32 -0.22 -3.62
CA ARG A 98 -19.21 -0.65 -4.72
C ARG A 98 -19.26 -2.16 -4.89
N ARG A 99 -18.17 -2.86 -4.54
CA ARG A 99 -18.10 -4.32 -4.52
C ARG A 99 -18.73 -4.94 -3.27
N GLY A 100 -19.29 -4.10 -2.38
CA GLY A 100 -20.02 -4.49 -1.19
C GLY A 100 -19.14 -4.75 0.05
N PHE A 101 -17.86 -4.36 0.05
CA PHE A 101 -17.05 -4.45 1.25
C PHE A 101 -17.22 -3.21 2.12
N ALA A 102 -17.43 -3.39 3.42
CA ALA A 102 -17.28 -2.31 4.38
C ALA A 102 -15.80 -1.90 4.42
N ALA A 103 -15.53 -0.60 4.45
CA ALA A 103 -14.18 -0.05 4.44
C ALA A 103 -13.90 0.71 5.74
N TYR A 104 -12.77 0.38 6.36
CA TYR A 104 -12.21 1.08 7.51
C TYR A 104 -10.84 1.63 7.10
N SER A 105 -10.63 2.94 7.14
CA SER A 105 -9.35 3.57 6.80
C SER A 105 -8.75 4.29 8.00
N THR A 106 -7.45 4.12 8.20
CA THR A 106 -6.78 4.56 9.42
C THR A 106 -5.76 5.66 9.18
N ASP A 107 -5.72 6.63 10.11
CA ASP A 107 -4.51 7.34 10.47
C ASP A 107 -3.92 6.65 11.70
N LEU A 108 -2.68 6.18 11.59
CA LEU A 108 -1.99 5.52 12.69
C LEU A 108 -1.62 6.54 13.80
N PRO A 109 -1.35 6.10 15.03
CA PRO A 109 -0.87 6.99 16.07
C PRO A 109 0.25 7.91 15.60
N ARG A 110 0.18 9.18 16.00
CA ARG A 110 1.13 10.25 15.64
C ARG A 110 1.10 10.71 14.18
N THR A 111 0.19 10.21 13.36
CA THR A 111 0.05 10.63 11.95
C THR A 111 -1.33 11.24 11.67
N GLY A 112 -1.43 12.06 10.63
CA GLY A 112 -2.69 12.62 10.13
C GLY A 112 -3.57 13.22 11.23
N GLN A 113 -4.82 12.77 11.33
CA GLN A 113 -5.78 13.20 12.36
C GLN A 113 -5.45 12.68 13.76
N ALA A 114 -4.60 11.66 13.85
CA ALA A 114 -4.13 11.04 15.09
C ALA A 114 -2.78 11.62 15.56
N GLY A 115 -2.46 12.86 15.19
CA GLY A 115 -1.15 13.47 15.38
C GLY A 115 -0.73 13.78 16.82
N GLN A 116 -1.62 13.60 17.84
CA GLN A 116 -1.28 13.90 19.21
C GLN A 116 -0.61 12.72 19.90
N GLY A 117 0.69 12.88 20.20
CA GLY A 117 1.45 11.98 21.05
C GLY A 117 1.80 12.60 22.41
N CYS A 118 2.26 11.79 23.35
CA CYS A 118 2.80 12.24 24.64
C CYS A 118 4.32 12.29 24.67
N ALA A 119 5.00 11.75 23.68
CA ALA A 119 6.41 11.98 23.44
C ALA A 119 6.59 13.16 22.47
N PRO A 120 7.68 13.92 22.60
CA PRO A 120 8.02 14.91 21.60
C PRO A 120 8.25 14.23 20.24
N VAL A 121 7.45 14.58 19.26
CA VAL A 121 7.70 14.19 17.88
C VAL A 121 8.26 15.41 17.16
N ASN A 122 9.55 15.40 16.88
CA ASN A 122 10.21 16.47 16.16
C ASN A 122 10.12 16.16 14.66
N TYR A 123 9.32 16.92 13.96
CA TYR A 123 9.37 16.94 12.50
C TYR A 123 10.53 17.82 12.06
N ASN A 124 11.54 17.21 11.45
CA ASN A 124 12.59 17.92 10.73
C ASN A 124 12.51 17.56 9.25
N PRO A 125 12.20 18.52 8.37
CA PRO A 125 12.10 18.26 6.92
C PRO A 125 13.38 17.65 6.32
N GLU A 126 14.55 17.93 6.90
CA GLU A 126 15.82 17.40 6.38
C GLU A 126 15.99 15.89 6.65
N ASP A 127 15.29 15.34 7.64
CA ASP A 127 15.30 13.92 7.97
C ASP A 127 14.31 13.12 7.10
N GLN A 128 13.43 13.79 6.38
CA GLN A 128 12.46 13.17 5.49
C GLN A 128 13.04 13.00 4.08
N TRP A 129 12.52 12.04 3.36
CA TRP A 129 12.88 11.91 1.96
C TRP A 129 12.43 13.12 1.17
N SER A 130 13.33 13.68 0.38
CA SER A 130 12.97 14.75 -0.57
C SER A 130 12.00 14.21 -1.62
N ILE A 131 11.26 15.11 -2.28
CA ILE A 131 10.40 14.76 -3.43
C ILE A 131 11.20 13.99 -4.49
N GLN A 132 12.43 14.42 -4.78
CA GLN A 132 13.31 13.79 -5.75
C GLN A 132 13.68 12.35 -5.36
N THR A 133 14.03 12.14 -4.09
CA THR A 133 14.35 10.81 -3.56
C THR A 133 13.12 9.91 -3.60
N SER A 134 11.97 10.41 -3.16
CA SER A 134 10.70 9.69 -3.17
C SER A 134 10.29 9.31 -4.59
N PHE A 135 10.33 10.25 -5.54
CA PHE A 135 10.00 10.03 -6.94
C PHE A 135 10.81 8.87 -7.54
N THR A 136 12.13 8.90 -7.34
CA THR A 136 13.03 7.84 -7.84
C THR A 136 12.83 6.53 -7.11
N SER A 137 12.71 6.55 -5.78
CA SER A 137 12.48 5.36 -4.96
C SER A 137 11.13 4.69 -5.23
N TRP A 138 10.10 5.48 -5.53
CA TRP A 138 8.77 4.98 -5.87
C TRP A 138 8.64 4.58 -7.34
N ARG A 139 9.74 4.71 -8.09
CA ARG A 139 9.87 4.20 -9.47
C ARG A 139 8.92 4.81 -10.49
N TYR A 140 8.53 6.07 -10.28
CA TYR A 140 7.82 6.82 -11.33
C TYR A 140 8.74 7.18 -12.50
N GLY A 141 10.04 7.21 -12.26
CA GLY A 141 11.10 7.57 -13.19
C GLY A 141 12.37 7.97 -12.46
N LEU A 142 13.11 8.92 -13.00
CA LEU A 142 14.36 9.42 -12.42
C LEU A 142 14.27 10.92 -12.15
N TRP A 143 14.65 11.32 -10.94
CA TRP A 143 14.88 12.72 -10.59
C TRP A 143 16.21 12.82 -9.83
N LEU A 144 17.28 12.98 -10.61
CA LEU A 144 18.63 12.93 -10.10
C LEU A 144 19.13 14.31 -9.66
N PRO A 145 20.15 14.40 -8.77
CA PRO A 145 20.77 15.65 -8.38
C PRO A 145 21.18 16.49 -9.59
N GLY A 146 20.82 17.78 -9.57
CA GLY A 146 21.08 18.72 -10.65
C GLY A 146 19.98 18.82 -11.71
N GLN A 147 18.98 17.95 -11.67
CA GLN A 147 17.78 18.07 -12.50
C GLN A 147 16.74 18.97 -11.84
N THR A 148 16.14 19.88 -12.60
CA THR A 148 15.05 20.76 -12.14
C THR A 148 13.68 20.10 -12.26
N GLU A 149 13.56 19.11 -13.14
CA GLU A 149 12.32 18.39 -13.44
C GLU A 149 12.57 16.89 -13.47
N PRO A 150 11.58 16.07 -13.10
CA PRO A 150 11.68 14.61 -13.20
C PRO A 150 11.60 14.14 -14.65
N THR A 151 12.13 12.93 -14.87
CA THR A 151 11.93 12.18 -16.11
C THR A 151 11.14 10.92 -15.78
N PHE A 152 9.89 10.87 -16.20
CA PHE A 152 9.05 9.68 -16.01
C PHE A 152 9.52 8.51 -16.87
N TYR A 153 9.31 7.28 -16.39
CA TYR A 153 9.40 6.12 -17.27
C TYR A 153 8.31 6.18 -18.34
N PRO A 154 8.59 5.75 -19.60
CA PRO A 154 7.66 5.94 -20.71
C PRO A 154 6.28 5.31 -20.52
N ASP A 155 6.24 4.15 -19.85
CA ASP A 155 5.03 3.32 -19.70
C ASP A 155 4.47 3.36 -18.27
N VAL A 156 4.95 4.30 -17.43
CA VAL A 156 4.49 4.39 -16.05
C VAL A 156 3.00 4.70 -15.99
N ARG A 157 2.32 3.98 -15.10
CA ARG A 157 0.86 4.11 -14.91
C ARG A 157 0.45 5.29 -14.02
N PHE A 158 1.37 6.09 -13.55
CA PHE A 158 1.04 7.35 -12.88
C PHE A 158 0.35 8.31 -13.88
N PRO A 159 -0.65 9.13 -13.47
CA PRO A 159 -1.35 10.05 -14.38
C PRO A 159 -0.47 11.23 -14.79
N THR A 160 0.44 11.01 -15.74
CA THR A 160 1.41 11.99 -16.23
C THR A 160 0.80 13.06 -17.15
N ASP A 161 -0.41 12.82 -17.66
CA ASP A 161 -1.15 13.76 -18.53
C ASP A 161 -1.70 14.95 -17.74
N ASP A 162 -1.84 14.82 -16.43
CA ASP A 162 -2.22 15.92 -15.54
C ASP A 162 -0.99 16.51 -14.85
N SER A 163 -0.63 17.72 -15.20
CA SER A 163 0.54 18.41 -14.65
C SER A 163 0.45 18.69 -13.15
N SER A 164 -0.76 18.69 -12.56
CA SER A 164 -0.96 18.88 -11.12
C SER A 164 -0.88 17.60 -10.31
N ALA A 165 -1.03 16.43 -10.95
CA ALA A 165 -1.14 15.14 -10.27
C ALA A 165 0.05 14.83 -9.35
N LEU A 166 1.27 15.11 -9.78
CA LEU A 166 2.47 14.87 -8.99
C LEU A 166 2.54 15.78 -7.76
N ASP A 167 2.21 17.07 -7.92
CA ASP A 167 2.18 18.03 -6.83
C ASP A 167 1.09 17.66 -5.80
N GLU A 168 -0.10 17.34 -6.25
CA GLU A 168 -1.20 16.88 -5.39
C GLU A 168 -0.84 15.61 -4.63
N PHE A 169 -0.22 14.64 -5.30
CA PHE A 169 0.22 13.39 -4.70
C PHE A 169 1.23 13.64 -3.56
N PHE A 170 2.21 14.52 -3.75
CA PHE A 170 3.16 14.82 -2.69
C PHE A 170 2.56 15.65 -1.55
N ARG A 171 1.55 16.47 -1.82
CA ARG A 171 0.88 17.29 -0.79
C ARG A 171 -0.02 16.51 0.15
N ILE A 172 -0.49 15.33 -0.23
CA ILE A 172 -1.31 14.51 0.68
C ILE A 172 -0.46 13.72 1.69
N GLN A 173 0.86 13.61 1.46
CA GLN A 173 1.72 12.86 2.35
C GLN A 173 1.82 13.55 3.72
N THR A 174 1.81 12.77 4.77
CA THR A 174 2.05 13.20 6.14
C THR A 174 3.38 12.63 6.64
N PRO A 175 4.05 13.29 7.59
CA PRO A 175 5.28 12.75 8.17
C PRO A 175 5.07 11.34 8.72
N GLU A 176 6.04 10.47 8.46
CA GLU A 176 6.15 9.15 9.09
C GLU A 176 7.20 9.21 10.19
N PHE A 177 6.90 8.58 11.32
CA PHE A 177 7.81 8.49 12.46
C PHE A 177 8.23 7.04 12.61
N ASP A 178 9.36 6.70 12.01
CA ASP A 178 9.92 5.36 12.08
C ASP A 178 10.65 5.14 13.40
N GLY A 179 10.76 3.87 13.78
CA GLY A 179 11.48 3.42 14.95
C GLY A 179 10.68 2.37 15.73
N PRO A 180 11.39 1.55 16.53
CA PRO A 180 10.76 0.43 17.25
C PRO A 180 9.68 0.88 18.23
N GLU A 181 9.85 2.02 18.89
CA GLU A 181 8.84 2.54 19.82
C GLU A 181 7.55 2.93 19.10
N ASN A 182 7.66 3.63 17.96
CA ASN A 182 6.47 4.04 17.21
C ASN A 182 5.76 2.86 16.58
N GLU A 183 6.51 1.90 16.05
CA GLU A 183 5.96 0.66 15.52
C GLU A 183 5.18 -0.13 16.58
N GLU A 184 5.70 -0.21 17.81
CA GLU A 184 5.00 -0.88 18.92
C GLU A 184 3.67 -0.20 19.23
N ILE A 185 3.66 1.14 19.36
CA ILE A 185 2.45 1.94 19.59
C ILE A 185 1.42 1.75 18.46
N GLU A 186 1.85 1.80 17.21
CA GLU A 186 0.99 1.64 16.06
C GLU A 186 0.38 0.24 15.97
N THR A 187 1.18 -0.79 16.23
CA THR A 187 0.72 -2.19 16.15
C THR A 187 -0.17 -2.57 17.31
N ASP A 188 0.04 -2.01 18.52
CA ASP A 188 -0.86 -2.17 19.65
C ASP A 188 -2.22 -1.53 19.37
N ALA A 189 -2.23 -0.30 18.85
CA ALA A 189 -3.44 0.38 18.48
C ALA A 189 -4.21 -0.37 17.37
N LEU A 190 -3.52 -0.84 16.33
CA LEU A 190 -4.13 -1.66 15.27
C LEU A 190 -4.72 -2.96 15.81
N ALA A 191 -4.04 -3.66 16.71
CA ALA A 191 -4.56 -4.88 17.31
C ALA A 191 -5.85 -4.62 18.11
N VAL A 192 -5.93 -3.49 18.83
CA VAL A 192 -7.18 -3.05 19.49
C VAL A 192 -8.28 -2.81 18.47
N LEU A 193 -8.01 -2.07 17.39
CA LEU A 193 -9.00 -1.79 16.35
C LEU A 193 -9.49 -3.09 15.69
N MET A 194 -8.57 -4.02 15.36
CA MET A 194 -8.94 -5.33 14.82
C MET A 194 -9.84 -6.13 15.79
N GLY A 195 -9.59 -6.02 17.10
CA GLY A 195 -10.45 -6.60 18.13
C GLY A 195 -11.86 -6.02 18.13
N GLU A 196 -11.99 -4.74 17.87
CA GLU A 196 -13.27 -4.01 17.83
C GLU A 196 -14.06 -4.24 16.53
N ILE A 197 -13.37 -4.36 15.39
CA ILE A 197 -13.99 -4.61 14.08
C ILE A 197 -14.35 -6.10 13.93
N GLY A 198 -13.56 -7.00 14.52
CA GLY A 198 -13.65 -8.45 14.31
C GLY A 198 -12.86 -8.91 13.07
N PRO A 199 -13.10 -10.15 12.60
CA PRO A 199 -12.37 -10.70 11.47
C PRO A 199 -12.43 -9.79 10.24
N SER A 200 -11.26 -9.39 9.72
CA SER A 200 -11.14 -8.40 8.66
C SER A 200 -10.01 -8.74 7.68
N ILE A 201 -10.16 -8.26 6.44
CA ILE A 201 -9.13 -8.30 5.40
C ILE A 201 -8.26 -7.05 5.57
N ILE A 202 -6.98 -7.25 5.87
CA ILE A 202 -6.05 -6.16 6.16
C ILE A 202 -5.30 -5.81 4.88
N LEU A 203 -5.37 -4.56 4.46
CA LEU A 203 -4.59 -4.02 3.34
C LEU A 203 -3.51 -3.10 3.88
N THR A 204 -2.27 -3.39 3.57
CA THR A 204 -1.12 -2.57 3.94
C THR A 204 -0.35 -2.11 2.72
N HIS A 205 0.42 -1.04 2.86
CA HIS A 205 1.27 -0.54 1.81
C HIS A 205 2.61 -0.04 2.39
N SER A 206 3.71 -0.37 1.70
CA SER A 206 5.06 0.15 1.99
C SER A 206 5.49 -0.10 3.44
N SER A 207 5.84 0.93 4.20
CA SER A 207 6.26 0.86 5.61
C SER A 207 5.22 0.20 6.53
N THR A 208 3.93 0.20 6.17
CA THR A 208 2.90 -0.47 6.99
C THR A 208 2.83 -1.99 6.81
N GLY A 209 3.62 -2.57 5.91
CA GLY A 209 3.72 -4.03 5.81
C GLY A 209 4.08 -4.67 7.15
N ILE A 210 5.16 -4.20 7.79
CA ILE A 210 5.58 -4.72 9.10
C ILE A 210 4.51 -4.51 10.18
N ARG A 211 3.78 -3.37 10.16
CA ARG A 211 2.68 -3.09 11.07
C ARG A 211 1.55 -4.11 10.90
N GLY A 212 1.24 -4.50 9.66
CA GLY A 212 0.25 -5.54 9.35
C GLY A 212 0.63 -6.90 9.91
N TRP A 213 1.88 -7.34 9.71
CA TRP A 213 2.35 -8.61 10.24
C TRP A 213 2.29 -8.65 11.78
N ILE A 214 2.81 -7.63 12.44
CA ILE A 214 2.85 -7.56 13.91
C ILE A 214 1.45 -7.38 14.51
N ALA A 215 0.59 -6.54 13.94
CA ALA A 215 -0.79 -6.40 14.42
C ALA A 215 -1.57 -7.72 14.29
N ALA A 216 -1.38 -8.48 13.20
CA ALA A 216 -1.99 -9.80 13.04
C ALA A 216 -1.42 -10.85 14.00
N ILE A 217 -0.16 -10.74 14.40
CA ILE A 217 0.43 -11.56 15.47
C ILE A 217 -0.19 -11.21 16.84
N LYS A 218 -0.47 -9.93 17.10
CA LYS A 218 -1.07 -9.44 18.36
C LYS A 218 -2.58 -9.69 18.43
N SER A 219 -3.25 -9.93 17.29
CA SER A 219 -4.72 -10.10 17.20
C SER A 219 -5.10 -11.39 16.50
N ASP A 220 -6.19 -12.03 16.94
CA ASP A 220 -6.76 -13.23 16.29
C ASP A 220 -7.79 -12.88 15.18
N ASN A 221 -7.91 -11.61 14.79
CA ASN A 221 -8.95 -11.12 13.89
C ASN A 221 -8.47 -10.80 12.46
N ALA A 222 -7.33 -11.34 12.03
CA ALA A 222 -6.93 -11.28 10.63
C ALA A 222 -7.61 -12.42 9.85
N ALA A 223 -8.42 -12.07 8.84
CA ALA A 223 -9.02 -13.04 7.90
C ALA A 223 -8.14 -13.20 6.65
N ALA A 224 -7.40 -12.19 6.27
CA ALA A 224 -6.36 -12.19 5.24
C ALA A 224 -5.47 -10.95 5.41
N ILE A 225 -4.27 -11.00 4.84
CA ILE A 225 -3.44 -9.79 4.62
C ILE A 225 -3.10 -9.69 3.14
N VAL A 226 -3.33 -8.51 2.57
CA VAL A 226 -2.83 -8.14 1.24
C VAL A 226 -1.92 -6.94 1.39
N SER A 227 -0.64 -7.13 1.11
CA SER A 227 0.39 -6.12 1.31
C SER A 227 0.99 -5.68 -0.02
N TYR A 228 0.83 -4.40 -0.33
CA TYR A 228 1.42 -3.80 -1.52
C TYR A 228 2.80 -3.23 -1.18
N GLU A 229 3.84 -3.74 -1.84
CA GLU A 229 5.20 -3.23 -1.76
C GLU A 229 5.78 -3.07 -0.33
N PRO A 230 5.65 -4.07 0.57
CA PRO A 230 6.08 -3.94 1.96
C PRO A 230 7.59 -3.69 2.11
N GLY A 231 7.96 -3.01 3.20
CA GLY A 231 9.36 -2.67 3.49
C GLY A 231 10.11 -3.71 4.32
N ASP A 232 9.49 -4.26 5.36
CA ASP A 232 10.12 -5.11 6.36
C ASP A 232 9.34 -6.39 6.63
N PHE A 233 10.06 -7.42 7.14
CA PHE A 233 9.59 -8.79 7.21
C PHE A 233 9.94 -9.45 8.54
N VAL A 234 9.16 -10.47 8.91
CA VAL A 234 9.37 -11.28 10.11
C VAL A 234 9.63 -12.74 9.75
N TYR A 235 10.43 -13.40 10.56
CA TYR A 235 10.80 -14.80 10.39
C TYR A 235 10.64 -15.54 11.73
N PRO A 236 10.43 -16.86 11.72
CA PRO A 236 10.35 -17.61 12.96
C PRO A 236 11.70 -17.66 13.66
N GLU A 237 11.68 -17.63 14.99
CA GLU A 237 12.86 -17.76 15.83
C GLU A 237 13.68 -19.02 15.46
N GLY A 238 14.98 -18.83 15.22
CA GLY A 238 15.91 -19.87 14.79
C GLY A 238 15.91 -20.17 13.29
N GLU A 239 15.11 -19.48 12.48
CA GLU A 239 15.02 -19.68 11.04
C GLU A 239 15.27 -18.37 10.22
N LEU A 240 15.97 -17.38 10.81
CA LEU A 240 16.29 -16.15 10.09
C LEU A 240 17.18 -16.47 8.87
N PRO A 241 16.74 -16.13 7.65
CA PRO A 241 17.57 -16.37 6.48
C PRO A 241 18.88 -15.59 6.50
N PRO A 242 19.91 -16.03 5.74
CA PRO A 242 21.15 -15.28 5.64
C PRO A 242 20.93 -13.88 5.05
N PRO A 243 21.82 -12.93 5.37
CA PRO A 243 21.76 -11.59 4.81
C PRO A 243 21.83 -11.58 3.27
N ILE A 244 21.24 -10.57 2.65
CA ILE A 244 21.20 -10.40 1.18
C ILE A 244 22.25 -9.39 0.74
N ALA A 245 22.99 -9.75 -0.30
CA ALA A 245 24.02 -8.90 -0.91
C ALA A 245 23.41 -7.60 -1.49
N MET A 246 24.12 -6.49 -1.28
CA MET A 246 23.77 -5.16 -1.75
C MET A 246 24.59 -4.73 -2.97
N SER A 247 24.00 -3.94 -3.86
CA SER A 247 24.67 -3.33 -5.00
C SER A 247 25.85 -2.42 -4.58
N ALA A 248 25.73 -1.79 -3.42
CA ALA A 248 26.82 -0.97 -2.83
C ALA A 248 27.98 -1.79 -2.24
N GLY A 249 27.89 -3.12 -2.29
CA GLY A 249 28.80 -4.04 -1.60
C GLY A 249 28.34 -4.30 -0.15
N GLY A 250 28.80 -5.43 0.41
CA GLY A 250 28.35 -5.91 1.71
C GLY A 250 26.97 -6.56 1.65
N GLU A 251 26.37 -6.78 2.81
CA GLU A 251 25.12 -7.51 2.98
C GLU A 251 24.18 -6.78 3.93
N GLN A 252 22.87 -7.01 3.79
CA GLN A 252 21.84 -6.50 4.68
C GLN A 252 21.04 -7.65 5.29
N ALA A 253 20.71 -7.53 6.59
CA ALA A 253 19.78 -8.44 7.25
C ALA A 253 18.41 -8.46 6.53
N VAL A 254 17.79 -9.64 6.50
CA VAL A 254 16.52 -9.85 5.77
C VAL A 254 15.30 -9.33 6.53
N GLY A 255 15.38 -9.21 7.83
CA GLY A 255 14.29 -8.81 8.71
C GLY A 255 14.62 -9.17 10.16
N ARG A 256 13.61 -9.47 10.95
CA ARG A 256 13.78 -9.86 12.36
C ARG A 256 13.05 -11.14 12.70
N GLU A 257 13.52 -11.80 13.73
CA GLU A 257 12.87 -12.98 14.29
C GLU A 257 11.71 -12.58 15.20
N VAL A 258 10.67 -13.38 15.20
CA VAL A 258 9.59 -13.38 16.19
C VAL A 258 9.47 -14.78 16.80
N PRO A 259 8.97 -14.92 18.05
CA PRO A 259 8.76 -16.24 18.64
C PRO A 259 7.99 -17.17 17.69
N MET A 260 8.38 -18.44 17.61
CA MET A 260 7.75 -19.41 16.71
C MET A 260 6.22 -19.47 16.90
N VAL A 261 5.73 -19.42 18.14
CA VAL A 261 4.29 -19.43 18.45
C VAL A 261 3.56 -18.23 17.85
N ASP A 262 4.21 -17.10 17.73
CA ASP A 262 3.66 -15.87 17.14
C ASP A 262 3.75 -15.92 15.62
N PHE A 263 4.86 -16.37 15.06
CA PHE A 263 4.99 -16.58 13.61
C PHE A 263 3.91 -17.52 13.06
N LEU A 264 3.60 -18.60 13.77
CA LEU A 264 2.57 -19.57 13.39
C LEU A 264 1.16 -18.96 13.30
N LYS A 265 0.91 -17.80 13.89
CA LYS A 265 -0.38 -17.10 13.69
C LYS A 265 -0.53 -16.60 12.23
N LEU A 266 0.57 -16.26 11.56
CA LEU A 266 0.56 -15.86 10.16
C LEU A 266 0.23 -17.02 9.19
N THR A 267 0.27 -18.25 9.64
CA THR A 267 -0.13 -19.42 8.82
C THR A 267 -1.63 -19.70 8.83
N ARG A 268 -2.41 -18.99 9.64
CA ARG A 268 -3.85 -19.27 9.86
C ARG A 268 -4.77 -18.67 8.82
N PHE A 269 -4.27 -17.76 7.99
CA PHE A 269 -5.04 -17.03 6.99
C PHE A 269 -4.19 -16.77 5.73
N PRO A 270 -4.82 -16.59 4.57
CA PRO A 270 -4.08 -16.35 3.34
C PRO A 270 -3.39 -14.97 3.34
N ILE A 271 -2.20 -14.94 2.76
CA ILE A 271 -1.38 -13.73 2.60
C ILE A 271 -1.02 -13.55 1.13
N GLN A 272 -1.22 -12.34 0.59
CA GLN A 272 -0.74 -11.94 -0.72
C GLN A 272 0.17 -10.72 -0.60
N ILE A 273 1.38 -10.81 -1.15
CA ILE A 273 2.29 -9.67 -1.31
C ILE A 273 2.31 -9.33 -2.79
N VAL A 274 2.13 -8.04 -3.12
CA VAL A 274 2.02 -7.55 -4.50
C VAL A 274 3.08 -6.50 -4.75
N TRP A 275 3.82 -6.65 -5.86
CA TRP A 275 4.88 -5.74 -6.29
C TRP A 275 4.57 -5.16 -7.66
N GLY A 276 4.88 -3.88 -7.84
CA GLY A 276 4.83 -3.21 -9.13
C GLY A 276 5.99 -3.57 -10.05
N ASP A 277 6.18 -2.73 -11.04
CA ASP A 277 7.20 -2.83 -12.08
C ASP A 277 8.46 -2.01 -11.74
N TYR A 278 9.42 -2.00 -12.65
CA TYR A 278 10.70 -1.27 -12.56
C TYR A 278 11.57 -1.66 -11.36
N ILE A 279 11.36 -2.86 -10.80
CA ILE A 279 12.21 -3.41 -9.74
C ILE A 279 13.35 -4.19 -10.39
N PRO A 280 14.61 -3.85 -10.12
CA PRO A 280 15.74 -4.63 -10.62
C PRO A 280 15.69 -6.08 -10.13
N THR A 281 16.07 -7.02 -10.98
CA THR A 281 16.17 -8.44 -10.59
C THR A 281 17.59 -8.82 -10.18
N GLU A 282 18.59 -8.07 -10.66
CA GLU A 282 20.00 -8.35 -10.48
C GLU A 282 20.72 -7.27 -9.65
N ILE A 283 21.85 -7.64 -9.08
CA ILE A 283 22.77 -6.69 -8.45
C ILE A 283 23.39 -5.84 -9.55
N ASP A 284 23.26 -4.52 -9.46
CA ASP A 284 23.84 -3.57 -10.39
C ASP A 284 24.71 -2.55 -9.64
N PRO A 285 26.03 -2.49 -9.88
CA PRO A 285 26.92 -1.50 -9.27
C PRO A 285 26.50 -0.03 -9.52
N ALA A 286 25.65 0.24 -10.52
CA ALA A 286 25.08 1.57 -10.76
C ALA A 286 23.97 1.93 -9.76
N HIS A 287 23.36 0.94 -9.08
CA HIS A 287 22.31 1.16 -8.11
C HIS A 287 22.87 1.53 -6.72
N VAL A 288 23.59 2.66 -6.69
CA VAL A 288 24.19 3.26 -5.49
C VAL A 288 23.84 4.74 -5.40
N GLY A 289 24.08 5.37 -4.27
CA GLY A 289 23.74 6.78 -4.06
C GLY A 289 22.27 7.05 -4.34
N PRO A 290 21.91 8.01 -5.20
CA PRO A 290 20.50 8.33 -5.51
C PRO A 290 19.69 7.15 -6.09
N LEU A 291 20.36 6.19 -6.76
CA LEU A 291 19.75 4.99 -7.31
C LEU A 291 19.76 3.79 -6.35
N GLY A 292 20.38 3.93 -5.18
CA GLY A 292 20.45 2.86 -4.17
C GLY A 292 19.09 2.37 -3.68
N THR A 293 18.06 3.22 -3.80
CA THR A 293 16.67 2.88 -3.49
C THR A 293 16.10 1.81 -4.43
N LEU A 294 16.59 1.69 -5.66
CA LEU A 294 16.19 0.62 -6.59
C LEU A 294 16.71 -0.74 -6.10
N ASP A 295 17.97 -0.80 -5.64
CA ASP A 295 18.50 -2.01 -5.00
C ASP A 295 17.76 -2.36 -3.70
N TYR A 296 17.34 -1.37 -2.93
CA TYR A 296 16.49 -1.60 -1.75
C TYR A 296 15.19 -2.31 -2.13
N ARG A 297 14.52 -1.91 -3.22
CA ARG A 297 13.30 -2.58 -3.71
C ARG A 297 13.58 -4.03 -4.17
N ARG A 298 14.66 -4.26 -4.92
CA ARG A 298 15.09 -5.60 -5.30
C ARG A 298 15.24 -6.52 -4.08
N ARG A 299 15.93 -6.02 -3.05
CA ARG A 299 16.11 -6.80 -1.81
C ARG A 299 14.82 -7.07 -1.07
N ASN A 300 13.87 -6.14 -1.08
CA ASN A 300 12.57 -6.35 -0.43
C ASN A 300 11.74 -7.44 -1.13
N VAL A 301 11.77 -7.53 -2.46
CA VAL A 301 11.15 -8.65 -3.19
C VAL A 301 11.74 -10.00 -2.76
N LEU A 302 13.07 -10.07 -2.63
CA LEU A 302 13.76 -11.29 -2.16
C LEU A 302 13.40 -11.63 -0.70
N LYS A 303 13.37 -10.63 0.18
CA LYS A 303 12.95 -10.81 1.58
C LYS A 303 11.50 -11.31 1.67
N ALA A 304 10.59 -10.74 0.86
CA ALA A 304 9.21 -11.20 0.80
C ALA A 304 9.11 -12.66 0.39
N GLN A 305 9.88 -13.08 -0.63
CA GLN A 305 9.90 -14.47 -1.06
C GLN A 305 10.35 -15.39 0.07
N LEU A 306 11.42 -15.03 0.77
CA LEU A 306 11.90 -15.82 1.93
C LEU A 306 10.87 -15.91 3.05
N MET A 307 10.12 -14.83 3.34
CA MET A 307 9.03 -14.87 4.33
C MET A 307 7.87 -15.76 3.86
N VAL A 308 7.46 -15.64 2.60
CA VAL A 308 6.43 -16.49 1.99
C VAL A 308 6.82 -17.97 2.06
N ASP A 309 8.07 -18.29 1.74
CA ASP A 309 8.59 -19.66 1.83
C ASP A 309 8.57 -20.17 3.27
N ALA A 310 8.89 -19.32 4.25
CA ALA A 310 8.81 -19.69 5.67
C ALA A 310 7.36 -19.97 6.09
N ILE A 311 6.41 -19.09 5.78
CA ILE A 311 4.99 -19.25 6.06
C ILE A 311 4.47 -20.57 5.46
N ASN A 312 4.78 -20.84 4.19
CA ASN A 312 4.31 -22.03 3.49
C ASN A 312 4.95 -23.32 4.02
N ARG A 313 6.24 -23.29 4.43
CA ARG A 313 6.89 -24.43 5.10
C ARG A 313 6.19 -24.81 6.40
N HIS A 314 5.64 -23.84 7.10
CA HIS A 314 4.89 -24.04 8.34
C HIS A 314 3.39 -24.28 8.13
N GLY A 315 2.97 -24.59 6.87
CA GLY A 315 1.60 -24.96 6.53
C GLY A 315 0.64 -23.81 6.28
N GLY A 316 1.16 -22.59 6.09
CA GLY A 316 0.36 -21.43 5.70
C GLY A 316 0.07 -21.36 4.20
N ASP A 317 -0.58 -20.28 3.79
CA ASP A 317 -1.02 -20.01 2.42
C ASP A 317 -0.60 -18.56 2.05
N ALA A 318 0.64 -18.40 1.63
CA ALA A 318 1.20 -17.11 1.25
C ALA A 318 1.72 -17.12 -0.17
N GLN A 319 1.61 -15.98 -0.86
CA GLN A 319 2.13 -15.78 -2.22
C GLN A 319 2.82 -14.43 -2.37
N ASN A 320 3.88 -14.41 -3.16
CA ASN A 320 4.65 -13.23 -3.54
C ASN A 320 4.45 -13.02 -5.04
N LEU A 321 3.80 -11.92 -5.44
CA LEU A 321 3.35 -11.67 -6.79
C LEU A 321 3.97 -10.39 -7.34
N LEU A 322 4.70 -10.50 -8.45
CA LEU A 322 5.14 -9.37 -9.24
C LEU A 322 4.13 -9.15 -10.37
N LEU A 323 3.60 -7.93 -10.49
CA LEU A 323 2.63 -7.59 -11.54
C LEU A 323 3.14 -7.85 -12.97
N PRO A 324 4.41 -7.56 -13.31
CA PRO A 324 4.95 -7.89 -14.63
C PRO A 324 4.92 -9.40 -14.95
N ASP A 325 5.08 -10.28 -13.96
CA ASP A 325 5.07 -11.74 -14.18
C ASP A 325 3.70 -12.26 -14.67
N ILE A 326 2.66 -11.47 -14.46
CA ILE A 326 1.29 -11.77 -14.92
C ILE A 326 0.82 -10.84 -16.05
N GLY A 327 1.75 -10.09 -16.67
CA GLY A 327 1.46 -9.21 -17.81
C GLY A 327 0.82 -7.88 -17.45
N ILE A 328 0.91 -7.44 -16.19
CA ILE A 328 0.48 -6.12 -15.73
C ILE A 328 1.73 -5.25 -15.56
N GLU A 329 2.02 -4.40 -16.54
CA GLU A 329 3.24 -3.61 -16.63
C GLU A 329 2.99 -2.12 -16.35
N GLY A 330 4.07 -1.41 -15.97
CA GLY A 330 4.09 0.03 -15.79
C GLY A 330 3.60 0.52 -14.42
N ASN A 331 3.14 -0.36 -13.52
CA ASN A 331 2.78 0.03 -12.17
C ASN A 331 4.03 0.30 -11.33
N ALA A 332 4.09 1.44 -10.69
CA ALA A 332 5.17 1.82 -9.79
C ALA A 332 4.86 1.40 -8.35
N HIS A 333 5.24 2.24 -7.36
CA HIS A 333 5.11 1.88 -5.95
C HIS A 333 3.68 1.91 -5.40
N PHE A 334 2.77 2.63 -6.05
CA PHE A 334 1.40 2.83 -5.57
C PHE A 334 0.35 2.31 -6.56
N PRO A 335 0.30 1.00 -6.86
CA PRO A 335 -0.58 0.47 -7.90
C PRO A 335 -2.08 0.74 -7.64
N MET A 336 -2.48 0.99 -6.38
CA MET A 336 -3.86 1.27 -5.99
C MET A 336 -4.37 2.63 -6.47
N LEU A 337 -3.51 3.57 -6.83
CA LEU A 337 -3.91 4.91 -7.28
C LEU A 337 -3.56 5.19 -8.76
N GLU A 338 -2.82 4.30 -9.41
CA GLU A 338 -2.35 4.46 -10.78
C GLU A 338 -3.46 4.22 -11.82
N THR A 339 -3.22 4.56 -13.09
CA THR A 339 -4.27 4.67 -14.13
C THR A 339 -5.04 3.37 -14.40
N ASN A 340 -4.48 2.22 -14.04
CA ASN A 340 -5.11 0.91 -14.13
C ASN A 340 -5.56 0.34 -12.77
N ASN A 341 -5.79 1.19 -11.77
CA ASN A 341 -6.15 0.75 -10.42
C ASN A 341 -7.38 -0.17 -10.33
N VAL A 342 -8.31 -0.06 -11.27
CA VAL A 342 -9.45 -1.01 -11.38
C VAL A 342 -8.96 -2.42 -11.68
N GLN A 343 -7.98 -2.58 -12.58
CA GLN A 343 -7.36 -3.87 -12.88
C GLN A 343 -6.65 -4.46 -11.64
N ILE A 344 -5.98 -3.62 -10.86
CA ILE A 344 -5.37 -4.05 -9.59
C ILE A 344 -6.43 -4.44 -8.55
N ALA A 345 -7.55 -3.72 -8.51
CA ALA A 345 -8.68 -4.07 -7.66
C ALA A 345 -9.37 -5.37 -8.11
N ASP A 346 -9.41 -5.66 -9.44
CA ASP A 346 -9.91 -6.93 -9.97
C ASP A 346 -9.03 -8.10 -9.51
N LEU A 347 -7.71 -7.96 -9.61
CA LEU A 347 -6.75 -8.95 -9.11
C LEU A 347 -6.97 -9.25 -7.61
N LEU A 348 -7.18 -8.23 -6.79
CA LEU A 348 -7.52 -8.42 -5.38
C LEU A 348 -8.87 -9.16 -5.21
N SER A 349 -9.89 -8.81 -5.98
CA SER A 349 -11.20 -9.49 -5.90
C SER A 349 -11.09 -10.96 -6.32
N GLU A 350 -10.29 -11.28 -7.32
CA GLU A 350 -10.00 -12.67 -7.75
C GLU A 350 -9.32 -13.46 -6.62
N PHE A 351 -8.32 -12.87 -5.97
CA PHE A 351 -7.68 -13.48 -4.80
C PHE A 351 -8.69 -13.75 -3.68
N LEU A 352 -9.51 -12.76 -3.32
CA LEU A 352 -10.49 -12.91 -2.24
C LEU A 352 -11.54 -13.97 -2.59
N ALA A 353 -12.02 -14.02 -3.83
CA ALA A 353 -12.96 -15.03 -4.30
C ALA A 353 -12.35 -16.44 -4.27
N ALA A 354 -11.11 -16.60 -4.73
CA ALA A 354 -10.38 -17.86 -4.69
C ALA A 354 -10.19 -18.40 -3.27
N LYS A 355 -10.07 -17.50 -2.28
CA LYS A 355 -9.95 -17.87 -0.85
C LYS A 355 -11.31 -17.91 -0.12
N GLY A 356 -12.44 -17.64 -0.80
CA GLY A 356 -13.78 -17.64 -0.21
C GLY A 356 -14.02 -16.54 0.81
N LEU A 357 -13.32 -15.41 0.67
CA LEU A 357 -13.35 -14.25 1.56
C LEU A 357 -14.32 -13.15 1.09
N ASP A 358 -15.01 -13.35 -0.01
CA ASP A 358 -15.94 -12.42 -0.62
C ASP A 358 -17.42 -12.75 -0.35
N ARG A 359 -17.71 -13.56 0.66
CA ARG A 359 -19.07 -14.00 1.01
C ARG A 359 -19.92 -12.85 1.55
N ARG A 360 -21.22 -12.93 1.27
CA ARG A 360 -22.27 -12.08 1.90
C ARG A 360 -22.86 -12.76 3.13
#